data_66d3ca5445005e1ae5617e5802666c24
#
_entry.id   66d3ca5445005e1ae5617e5802666c24
#
_cell.length_a   1.000
_cell.length_b   1.000
_cell.length_c   1.000
_cell.angle_alpha   90.00
_cell.angle_beta   90.00
_cell.angle_gamma   90.00
#
_symmetry.space_group_name_H-M   'P 1'
#
loop_
_entity.id
_entity.type
_entity.pdbx_description
1 polymer ?
#
loop_
_entity_poly.entity_id
_entity_poly.type
_entity_poly.pdbx_seq_one_letter_code
_entity_poly.pdbx_strand_id
1 'polypeptide(L)'
;MRTTTFNCPGCQQRIEAPAEIAGQTVACPTCGQSFTAPPAEILGIRSFDLNIEEVLENWEVEHALREIIANALDEQVISNTAEIEITKDEQSDWHIRDYGRGLQIEHFTLNENKEKLDAPSGVIGKFGVGLKDALATFHRRGVGVLIRSDFGTYRLKQEHKTGFDNIITLHIEYDDTPIEIVGTEFILSRITDADMAKAKSLFLKFAGEQIYESNSYGQILCRKGEAARVYILGVLASEEPNFLFSYNITSLTDTMRKKLNRERLNVGRATYADRVKAILKNAKNKTVETLLVEQIEKRATGEQSDEMAWIEISQMALNLMHEQKKVAYFTEEELQSSPNVSDSARSDGYQVVVITDQQKTKLETQVLTGGPQVRTMQNYVQEYNASFEYKFVELAQLTNEERRIYDFTPKILSLIGLANDRIPKIHISETMRVTTDTTEGVWDSSIQAIVIKRTKLSSLVGYAATLLHEAGHATTGTVDATREFERVLTDYLGKTTVVALNR
;
A
#
# COMPACT_ATOMS: atom_id res chain seq x y z
N MET A 1 -44.74 10.87 35.35
CA MET A 1 -45.93 11.76 35.42
C MET A 1 -45.63 12.96 34.54
N ARG A 2 -46.52 13.29 33.61
CA ARG A 2 -46.35 14.47 32.74
C ARG A 2 -46.60 15.72 33.57
N THR A 3 -45.70 16.70 33.55
CA THR A 3 -45.86 17.99 34.19
C THR A 3 -46.10 19.08 33.11
N THR A 4 -46.92 20.08 33.44
CA THR A 4 -47.10 21.28 32.64
C THR A 4 -46.62 22.48 33.42
N THR A 5 -46.11 23.50 32.75
CA THR A 5 -45.68 24.75 33.37
C THR A 5 -46.49 25.93 32.84
N PHE A 6 -46.96 26.79 33.71
CA PHE A 6 -47.65 28.02 33.34
C PHE A 6 -47.40 29.09 34.37
N ASN A 7 -47.64 30.35 34.03
CA ASN A 7 -47.51 31.47 34.95
C ASN A 7 -48.86 31.85 35.55
N CYS A 8 -48.83 32.13 36.86
CA CYS A 8 -50.03 32.69 37.54
C CYS A 8 -50.42 34.04 36.90
N PRO A 9 -51.67 34.25 36.52
CA PRO A 9 -52.07 35.52 35.91
C PRO A 9 -52.02 36.71 36.88
N GLY A 10 -52.02 36.43 38.19
CA GLY A 10 -52.02 37.49 39.24
C GLY A 10 -50.63 37.91 39.68
N CYS A 11 -49.68 36.97 39.92
CA CYS A 11 -48.38 37.28 40.45
C CYS A 11 -47.19 36.89 39.50
N GLN A 12 -47.50 36.36 38.36
CA GLN A 12 -46.50 35.90 37.33
C GLN A 12 -45.59 34.76 37.80
N GLN A 13 -45.87 34.18 38.97
CA GLN A 13 -45.12 33.02 39.49
C GLN A 13 -45.26 31.85 38.51
N ARG A 14 -44.11 31.28 38.13
CA ARG A 14 -44.10 30.03 37.36
C ARG A 14 -44.51 28.86 38.24
N ILE A 15 -45.52 28.14 37.81
CA ILE A 15 -46.11 26.99 38.50
C ILE A 15 -45.84 25.74 37.64
N GLU A 16 -45.27 24.71 38.27
CA GLU A 16 -45.11 23.39 37.70
C GLU A 16 -46.15 22.47 38.36
N ALA A 17 -46.96 21.77 37.55
CA ALA A 17 -48.02 20.95 38.04
C ALA A 17 -48.27 19.72 37.12
N PRO A 18 -48.90 18.63 37.60
CA PRO A 18 -49.26 17.51 36.76
C PRO A 18 -50.14 17.96 35.55
N ALA A 19 -49.95 17.40 34.36
CA ALA A 19 -50.67 17.77 33.15
C ALA A 19 -52.18 17.54 33.28
N GLU A 20 -52.62 16.69 34.17
CA GLU A 20 -54.03 16.32 34.41
C GLU A 20 -54.85 17.47 34.98
N ILE A 21 -54.21 18.55 35.50
CA ILE A 21 -54.91 19.73 36.02
C ILE A 21 -55.30 20.73 34.94
N ALA A 22 -54.90 20.51 33.67
CA ALA A 22 -55.28 21.37 32.56
C ALA A 22 -56.80 21.55 32.44
N GLY A 23 -57.21 22.80 32.31
CA GLY A 23 -58.65 23.15 32.28
C GLY A 23 -59.37 23.15 33.64
N GLN A 24 -58.66 22.75 34.73
CA GLN A 24 -59.25 22.77 36.11
C GLN A 24 -58.99 24.10 36.76
N THR A 25 -59.87 24.48 37.71
CA THR A 25 -59.68 25.64 38.54
C THR A 25 -58.68 25.31 39.67
N VAL A 26 -57.56 26.01 39.69
CA VAL A 26 -56.47 25.82 40.67
C VAL A 26 -56.18 27.13 41.40
N ALA A 27 -55.70 27.06 42.63
CA ALA A 27 -55.25 28.22 43.38
C ALA A 27 -53.69 28.37 43.26
N CYS A 28 -53.22 29.55 43.02
CA CYS A 28 -51.78 29.83 42.99
C CYS A 28 -51.17 29.58 44.37
N PRO A 29 -50.10 28.76 44.48
CA PRO A 29 -49.49 28.48 45.78
C PRO A 29 -48.81 29.71 46.42
N THR A 30 -48.51 30.74 45.60
CA THR A 30 -47.81 31.96 46.05
C THR A 30 -48.77 33.09 46.46
N CYS A 31 -49.80 33.39 45.67
CA CYS A 31 -50.68 34.54 45.92
C CYS A 31 -52.11 34.12 46.27
N GLY A 32 -52.48 32.84 46.22
CA GLY A 32 -53.79 32.32 46.55
C GLY A 32 -54.87 32.59 45.51
N GLN A 33 -54.60 33.30 44.40
CA GLN A 33 -55.57 33.59 43.37
C GLN A 33 -56.01 32.31 42.66
N SER A 34 -57.31 32.10 42.58
CA SER A 34 -57.90 31.02 41.81
C SER A 34 -58.00 31.41 40.36
N PHE A 35 -57.60 30.54 39.45
CA PHE A 35 -57.70 30.71 38.01
C PHE A 35 -57.83 29.34 37.36
N THR A 36 -58.35 29.31 36.14
CA THR A 36 -58.38 28.08 35.35
C THR A 36 -56.99 27.81 34.81
N ALA A 37 -56.41 26.66 35.16
CA ALA A 37 -55.13 26.24 34.56
C ALA A 37 -55.29 26.22 33.08
N PRO A 38 -54.39 26.88 32.30
CA PRO A 38 -54.50 26.85 30.86
C PRO A 38 -54.54 25.38 30.40
N PRO A 39 -55.22 25.09 29.28
CA PRO A 39 -55.14 23.77 28.70
C PRO A 39 -53.64 23.41 28.71
N ALA A 40 -53.34 22.21 29.20
CA ALA A 40 -51.94 21.74 29.06
C ALA A 40 -51.57 22.13 27.64
N GLU A 41 -50.61 23.05 27.47
CA GLU A 41 -49.91 23.04 26.21
C GLU A 41 -49.55 21.57 26.05
N ILE A 42 -50.19 20.92 25.08
CA ILE A 42 -49.84 19.56 24.73
C ILE A 42 -48.35 19.68 24.62
N LEU A 43 -47.61 19.03 25.59
CA LEU A 43 -46.21 18.86 25.48
C LEU A 43 -46.04 18.04 24.19
N GLY A 44 -46.28 18.75 23.13
CA GLY A 44 -46.45 18.28 21.82
C GLY A 44 -45.27 18.84 21.04
N ILE A 45 -44.91 18.24 20.14
CA ILE A 45 -44.09 18.56 18.97
C ILE A 45 -43.38 19.90 19.16
N ARG A 46 -42.13 19.82 19.61
CA ARG A 46 -41.21 20.96 19.67
C ARG A 46 -40.46 21.05 18.37
N SER A 47 -39.96 22.23 18.03
CA SER A 47 -39.15 22.45 16.84
C SER A 47 -37.76 22.98 17.21
N PHE A 48 -36.76 22.42 16.62
CA PHE A 48 -35.33 22.83 16.80
C PHE A 48 -34.72 23.19 15.44
N ASP A 49 -34.25 24.44 15.30
CA ASP A 49 -33.63 24.91 14.08
C ASP A 49 -32.19 24.33 13.96
N LEU A 50 -31.94 23.57 12.89
CA LEU A 50 -30.60 23.02 12.59
C LEU A 50 -29.60 24.09 12.14
N ASN A 51 -30.08 25.35 11.87
CA ASN A 51 -29.28 26.45 11.33
C ASN A 51 -28.56 26.10 10.03
N ILE A 52 -29.22 25.36 9.14
CA ILE A 52 -28.68 24.96 7.85
C ILE A 52 -29.45 25.73 6.78
N GLU A 53 -28.77 26.66 6.13
CA GLU A 53 -29.27 27.46 5.01
C GLU A 53 -28.74 26.92 3.68
N GLU A 54 -27.45 26.48 3.64
CA GLU A 54 -26.80 25.83 2.52
C GLU A 54 -26.23 24.48 2.92
N VAL A 55 -26.30 23.53 2.00
CA VAL A 55 -25.85 22.15 2.21
C VAL A 55 -24.76 21.83 1.19
N LEU A 56 -23.92 20.87 1.50
CA LEU A 56 -22.93 20.29 0.58
C LEU A 56 -23.65 19.87 -0.72
N GLU A 57 -23.62 20.74 -1.74
CA GLU A 57 -24.36 20.56 -3.00
C GLU A 57 -23.98 19.25 -3.71
N ASN A 58 -22.74 18.80 -3.53
CA ASN A 58 -22.19 17.61 -4.16
C ASN A 58 -22.54 16.30 -3.43
N TRP A 59 -23.25 16.36 -2.32
CA TRP A 59 -23.64 15.14 -1.61
C TRP A 59 -24.88 14.49 -2.25
N GLU A 60 -24.71 13.24 -2.61
CA GLU A 60 -25.77 12.35 -3.04
C GLU A 60 -26.33 11.55 -1.87
N VAL A 61 -27.41 10.78 -2.13
CA VAL A 61 -28.11 9.99 -1.10
C VAL A 61 -27.16 9.00 -0.40
N GLU A 62 -26.26 8.35 -1.15
CA GLU A 62 -25.29 7.41 -0.60
C GLU A 62 -24.32 8.04 0.41
N HIS A 63 -23.99 9.32 0.25
CA HIS A 63 -23.14 10.04 1.22
C HIS A 63 -23.85 10.29 2.54
N ALA A 64 -25.16 10.65 2.46
CA ALA A 64 -26.00 10.81 3.64
C ALA A 64 -26.21 9.47 4.37
N LEU A 65 -26.51 8.41 3.62
CA LEU A 65 -26.62 7.05 4.17
C LEU A 65 -25.32 6.60 4.84
N ARG A 66 -24.17 6.93 4.24
CA ARG A 66 -22.86 6.64 4.84
C ARG A 66 -22.74 7.22 6.25
N GLU A 67 -23.14 8.47 6.46
CA GLU A 67 -23.06 9.10 7.78
C GLU A 67 -24.00 8.43 8.79
N ILE A 68 -25.20 8.05 8.39
CA ILE A 68 -26.13 7.34 9.29
C ILE A 68 -25.55 5.95 9.65
N ILE A 69 -25.07 5.20 8.66
CA ILE A 69 -24.46 3.89 8.89
C ILE A 69 -23.19 4.02 9.75
N ALA A 70 -22.35 5.03 9.50
CA ALA A 70 -21.14 5.26 10.30
C ALA A 70 -21.49 5.57 11.76
N ASN A 71 -22.51 6.40 12.01
CA ASN A 71 -22.97 6.71 13.36
C ASN A 71 -23.51 5.47 14.09
N ALA A 72 -24.27 4.62 13.40
CA ALA A 72 -24.77 3.37 13.96
C ALA A 72 -23.65 2.39 14.30
N LEU A 73 -22.62 2.27 13.42
CA LEU A 73 -21.42 1.46 13.67
C LEU A 73 -20.60 2.01 14.84
N ASP A 74 -20.43 3.33 14.95
CA ASP A 74 -19.76 3.98 16.06
C ASP A 74 -20.45 3.70 17.38
N GLU A 75 -21.78 3.83 17.42
CA GLU A 75 -22.55 3.58 18.61
C GLU A 75 -22.49 2.11 19.04
N GLN A 76 -22.50 1.19 18.09
CA GLN A 76 -22.28 -0.24 18.36
C GLN A 76 -20.94 -0.47 19.07
N VAL A 77 -19.85 0.19 18.62
CA VAL A 77 -18.51 0.05 19.21
C VAL A 77 -18.44 0.69 20.59
N ILE A 78 -18.96 1.92 20.73
CA ILE A 78 -18.91 2.70 21.98
C ILE A 78 -19.72 2.02 23.09
N SER A 79 -20.91 1.55 22.75
CA SER A 79 -21.83 0.93 23.71
C SER A 79 -21.66 -0.58 23.85
N ASN A 80 -20.82 -1.19 23.02
CA ASN A 80 -20.58 -2.64 22.98
C ASN A 80 -21.88 -3.45 22.89
N THR A 81 -22.71 -3.12 21.91
CA THR A 81 -24.06 -3.69 21.72
C THR A 81 -24.11 -4.67 20.56
N ALA A 82 -25.31 -5.21 20.28
CA ALA A 82 -25.58 -6.05 19.12
C ALA A 82 -25.24 -5.33 17.81
N GLU A 83 -25.05 -6.12 16.74
CA GLU A 83 -24.79 -5.59 15.41
C GLU A 83 -25.92 -4.71 14.91
N ILE A 84 -25.56 -3.68 14.13
CA ILE A 84 -26.54 -2.84 13.47
C ILE A 84 -27.37 -3.64 12.48
N GLU A 85 -28.63 -3.27 12.32
CA GLU A 85 -29.52 -3.85 11.33
C GLU A 85 -29.83 -2.85 10.21
N ILE A 86 -29.77 -3.32 8.97
CA ILE A 86 -30.17 -2.56 7.78
C ILE A 86 -31.15 -3.41 7.00
N THR A 87 -32.43 -3.12 7.14
CA THR A 87 -33.56 -3.89 6.58
C THR A 87 -34.45 -3.01 5.73
N LYS A 88 -35.33 -3.62 4.93
CA LYS A 88 -36.34 -2.97 4.13
C LYS A 88 -37.71 -3.57 4.49
N ASP A 89 -38.67 -2.72 4.77
CA ASP A 89 -40.01 -3.17 5.12
C ASP A 89 -40.93 -3.41 3.90
N GLU A 90 -42.18 -3.78 4.14
CA GLU A 90 -43.19 -4.03 3.11
C GLU A 90 -43.62 -2.74 2.38
N GLN A 91 -43.45 -1.58 2.99
CA GLN A 91 -43.72 -0.26 2.42
C GLN A 91 -42.58 0.24 1.55
N SER A 92 -41.47 -0.55 1.47
CA SER A 92 -40.25 -0.22 0.76
C SER A 92 -39.42 0.86 1.45
N ASP A 93 -39.65 1.12 2.74
CA ASP A 93 -38.84 2.02 3.53
C ASP A 93 -37.61 1.27 4.08
N TRP A 94 -36.49 1.94 4.11
CA TRP A 94 -35.23 1.37 4.66
C TRP A 94 -35.09 1.74 6.13
N HIS A 95 -34.76 0.74 6.94
CA HIS A 95 -34.51 0.85 8.36
C HIS A 95 -33.02 0.68 8.63
N ILE A 96 -32.40 1.65 9.31
CA ILE A 96 -31.02 1.55 9.83
C ILE A 96 -31.12 1.69 11.34
N ARG A 97 -30.80 0.60 12.06
CA ARG A 97 -30.97 0.52 13.52
C ARG A 97 -29.69 0.17 14.22
N ASP A 98 -29.37 0.89 15.26
CA ASP A 98 -28.42 0.51 16.28
C ASP A 98 -29.15 0.15 17.60
N TYR A 99 -28.43 -0.50 18.50
CA TYR A 99 -28.92 -0.93 19.81
C TYR A 99 -28.19 -0.25 20.96
N GLY A 100 -27.67 0.96 20.71
CA GLY A 100 -26.89 1.74 21.65
C GLY A 100 -27.71 2.56 22.64
N ARG A 101 -27.17 3.71 23.01
CA ARG A 101 -27.72 4.60 24.04
C ARG A 101 -28.91 5.44 23.60
N GLY A 102 -29.22 5.43 22.30
CA GLY A 102 -30.29 6.23 21.72
C GLY A 102 -29.88 7.67 21.40
N LEU A 103 -30.57 8.24 20.41
CA LEU A 103 -30.37 9.62 19.95
C LEU A 103 -31.20 10.58 20.80
N GLN A 104 -30.55 11.64 21.28
CA GLN A 104 -31.15 12.72 22.05
C GLN A 104 -31.11 14.03 21.27
N ILE A 105 -31.95 15.01 21.66
CA ILE A 105 -32.03 16.31 20.99
C ILE A 105 -30.69 17.06 21.02
N GLU A 106 -29.90 16.89 22.07
CA GLU A 106 -28.57 17.50 22.23
C GLU A 106 -27.61 17.09 21.12
N HIS A 107 -27.74 15.88 20.58
CA HIS A 107 -26.90 15.38 19.50
C HIS A 107 -27.06 16.18 18.20
N PHE A 108 -28.16 16.86 18.01
CA PHE A 108 -28.39 17.77 16.88
C PHE A 108 -27.73 19.15 17.09
N THR A 109 -27.30 19.48 18.31
CA THR A 109 -26.69 20.77 18.66
C THR A 109 -25.17 20.74 18.65
N LEU A 110 -24.56 19.55 18.84
CA LEU A 110 -23.12 19.39 18.99
C LEU A 110 -22.37 19.62 17.66
N ASN A 111 -21.28 20.41 17.75
CA ASN A 111 -20.32 20.59 16.68
C ASN A 111 -19.13 19.60 16.74
N GLU A 112 -18.73 19.18 17.97
CA GLU A 112 -17.71 18.15 18.22
C GLU A 112 -18.21 17.23 19.33
N ASN A 113 -18.12 15.92 19.09
CA ASN A 113 -18.45 14.93 20.12
C ASN A 113 -17.16 14.50 20.83
N LYS A 114 -16.96 15.04 22.04
CA LYS A 114 -15.78 14.73 22.90
C LYS A 114 -15.69 13.24 23.22
N GLU A 115 -16.81 12.56 23.40
CA GLU A 115 -16.82 11.12 23.68
C GLU A 115 -16.24 10.31 22.53
N LYS A 116 -16.52 10.70 21.27
CA LYS A 116 -15.94 10.07 20.08
C LYS A 116 -14.45 10.38 19.93
N LEU A 117 -13.96 11.50 20.47
CA LEU A 117 -12.53 11.83 20.48
C LEU A 117 -11.74 10.98 21.48
N ASP A 118 -12.36 10.66 22.63
CA ASP A 118 -11.77 9.88 23.72
C ASP A 118 -12.12 8.38 23.62
N ALA A 119 -12.91 7.98 22.62
CA ALA A 119 -13.40 6.62 22.44
C ALA A 119 -12.29 5.62 22.06
N PRO A 120 -12.53 4.31 22.33
CA PRO A 120 -11.60 3.24 21.94
C PRO A 120 -11.28 3.26 20.45
N SER A 121 -10.16 2.66 20.07
CA SER A 121 -9.76 2.52 18.67
C SER A 121 -10.86 1.80 17.86
N GLY A 122 -11.28 2.41 16.75
CA GLY A 122 -12.29 1.80 15.86
C GLY A 122 -13.48 2.71 15.54
N VAL A 123 -13.63 3.83 16.26
CA VAL A 123 -14.71 4.79 15.99
C VAL A 123 -14.42 5.59 14.72
N ILE A 124 -15.40 5.61 13.83
CA ILE A 124 -15.33 6.22 12.49
C ILE A 124 -15.52 7.74 12.59
N GLY A 125 -16.57 8.20 13.28
CA GLY A 125 -16.98 9.60 13.37
C GLY A 125 -16.16 10.42 14.37
N LYS A 126 -15.78 11.65 13.98
CA LYS A 126 -15.13 12.62 14.89
C LYS A 126 -15.90 13.92 15.02
N PHE A 127 -16.57 14.30 13.93
CA PHE A 127 -17.20 15.60 13.79
C PHE A 127 -18.71 15.41 13.98
N GLY A 128 -19.32 16.02 14.98
CA GLY A 128 -20.76 15.99 15.24
C GLY A 128 -21.63 16.64 14.15
N VAL A 129 -21.06 16.97 13.01
CA VAL A 129 -21.73 17.68 11.91
C VAL A 129 -22.31 16.72 10.86
N GLY A 130 -21.76 15.51 10.74
CA GLY A 130 -22.17 14.54 9.70
C GLY A 130 -23.66 14.19 9.73
N LEU A 131 -24.26 14.11 10.91
CA LEU A 131 -25.70 13.86 11.05
C LEU A 131 -26.53 15.00 10.45
N LYS A 132 -26.18 16.26 10.74
CA LYS A 132 -26.88 17.43 10.20
C LYS A 132 -26.78 17.50 8.68
N ASP A 133 -25.58 17.25 8.14
CA ASP A 133 -25.36 17.22 6.70
C ASP A 133 -26.13 16.11 6.00
N ALA A 134 -26.20 14.93 6.63
CA ALA A 134 -26.99 13.83 6.13
C ALA A 134 -28.49 14.18 6.08
N LEU A 135 -29.04 14.75 7.14
CA LEU A 135 -30.44 15.16 7.22
C LEU A 135 -30.77 16.24 6.18
N ALA A 136 -29.90 17.22 6.02
CA ALA A 136 -30.07 18.27 5.02
C ALA A 136 -29.99 17.72 3.59
N THR A 137 -29.08 16.75 3.34
CA THR A 137 -28.99 16.06 2.04
C THR A 137 -30.24 15.23 1.76
N PHE A 138 -30.74 14.48 2.73
CA PHE A 138 -31.99 13.74 2.60
C PHE A 138 -33.14 14.66 2.25
N HIS A 139 -33.27 15.77 2.96
CA HIS A 139 -34.30 16.76 2.68
C HIS A 139 -34.23 17.28 1.25
N ARG A 140 -33.03 17.72 0.81
CA ARG A 140 -32.80 18.23 -0.55
C ARG A 140 -33.11 17.19 -1.63
N ARG A 141 -32.80 15.92 -1.38
CA ARG A 141 -33.05 14.81 -2.31
C ARG A 141 -34.47 14.23 -2.17
N GLY A 142 -35.30 14.83 -1.33
CA GLY A 142 -36.71 14.45 -1.16
C GLY A 142 -36.89 13.13 -0.42
N VAL A 143 -35.92 12.65 0.32
CA VAL A 143 -35.99 11.46 1.17
C VAL A 143 -36.80 11.80 2.43
N GLY A 144 -37.82 10.99 2.74
CA GLY A 144 -38.54 11.12 4.01
C GLY A 144 -37.72 10.51 5.13
N VAL A 145 -37.63 11.20 6.26
CA VAL A 145 -36.85 10.78 7.43
C VAL A 145 -37.75 10.76 8.66
N LEU A 146 -37.83 9.59 9.30
CA LEU A 146 -38.41 9.41 10.63
C LEU A 146 -37.32 8.75 11.50
N ILE A 147 -37.04 9.36 12.66
CA ILE A 147 -36.06 8.82 13.61
C ILE A 147 -36.83 8.43 14.87
N ARG A 148 -36.56 7.24 15.38
CA ARG A 148 -37.13 6.71 16.61
C ARG A 148 -35.99 6.39 17.58
N SER A 149 -36.15 6.81 18.80
CA SER A 149 -35.20 6.56 19.89
C SER A 149 -36.01 6.37 21.19
N ASP A 150 -35.43 5.76 22.19
CA ASP A 150 -36.03 5.69 23.54
C ASP A 150 -36.30 7.08 24.16
N PHE A 151 -35.67 8.14 23.63
CA PHE A 151 -35.89 9.54 24.04
C PHE A 151 -36.98 10.24 23.24
N GLY A 152 -37.57 9.59 22.25
CA GLY A 152 -38.68 10.16 21.47
C GLY A 152 -38.60 9.91 19.97
N THR A 153 -39.37 10.69 19.26
CA THR A 153 -39.51 10.61 17.78
C THR A 153 -39.14 11.94 17.14
N TYR A 154 -38.40 11.89 16.03
CA TYR A 154 -37.89 13.09 15.35
C TYR A 154 -38.21 13.04 13.87
N ARG A 155 -38.59 14.20 13.30
CA ARG A 155 -38.95 14.38 11.86
C ARG A 155 -38.31 15.64 11.31
N LEU A 156 -38.05 15.65 10.01
CA LEU A 156 -37.63 16.87 9.32
C LEU A 156 -38.81 17.75 8.94
N LYS A 157 -38.69 19.05 9.17
CA LYS A 157 -39.67 20.06 8.81
C LYS A 157 -38.97 21.34 8.35
N GLN A 158 -39.58 22.04 7.39
CA GLN A 158 -39.17 23.40 7.04
C GLN A 158 -40.03 24.39 7.82
N GLU A 159 -39.35 25.34 8.47
CA GLU A 159 -40.00 26.43 9.20
C GLU A 159 -39.23 27.73 9.03
N HIS A 160 -39.86 28.86 9.33
CA HIS A 160 -39.15 30.13 9.41
C HIS A 160 -38.14 30.11 10.53
N LYS A 161 -36.95 30.64 10.22
CA LYS A 161 -35.86 30.79 11.20
C LYS A 161 -36.36 31.68 12.35
N THR A 162 -36.14 31.27 13.57
CA THR A 162 -36.56 32.02 14.76
C THR A 162 -36.10 33.47 14.68
N GLY A 163 -37.08 34.41 14.64
CA GLY A 163 -36.81 35.84 14.55
C GLY A 163 -36.62 36.41 13.12
N PHE A 164 -36.86 35.59 12.07
CA PHE A 164 -36.74 36.02 10.66
C PHE A 164 -37.90 35.49 9.83
N ASP A 165 -38.80 36.37 9.38
CA ASP A 165 -39.98 35.98 8.61
C ASP A 165 -39.67 35.58 7.15
N ASN A 166 -38.52 35.94 6.63
CA ASN A 166 -38.16 35.72 5.22
C ASN A 166 -37.11 34.60 5.02
N ILE A 167 -36.60 33.96 6.10
CA ILE A 167 -35.63 32.92 6.03
C ILE A 167 -36.25 31.61 6.45
N ILE A 168 -36.21 30.62 5.55
CA ILE A 168 -36.68 29.25 5.83
C ILE A 168 -35.48 28.38 6.08
N THR A 169 -35.46 27.68 7.20
CA THR A 169 -34.38 26.75 7.59
C THR A 169 -34.94 25.35 7.83
N LEU A 170 -34.06 24.37 7.88
CA LEU A 170 -34.41 23.00 8.22
C LEU A 170 -34.46 22.82 9.73
N HIS A 171 -35.60 22.34 10.21
CA HIS A 171 -35.89 22.10 11.61
C HIS A 171 -36.02 20.59 11.89
N ILE A 172 -35.71 20.19 13.13
CA ILE A 172 -36.16 18.92 13.70
C ILE A 172 -37.40 19.16 14.50
N GLU A 173 -38.53 18.62 14.03
CA GLU A 173 -39.73 18.48 14.82
C GLU A 173 -39.62 17.22 15.67
N TYR A 174 -39.78 17.32 16.99
CA TYR A 174 -39.56 16.19 17.88
C TYR A 174 -40.65 16.11 18.98
N ASP A 175 -41.04 14.88 19.28
CA ASP A 175 -41.89 14.51 20.40
C ASP A 175 -41.01 13.75 21.41
N ASP A 176 -40.79 14.34 22.59
CA ASP A 176 -39.95 13.77 23.67
C ASP A 176 -40.67 12.70 24.49
N THR A 177 -41.81 12.19 24.00
CA THR A 177 -42.48 11.07 24.63
C THR A 177 -41.65 9.81 24.46
N PRO A 178 -41.18 9.19 25.57
CA PRO A 178 -40.39 7.95 25.48
C PRO A 178 -41.18 6.84 24.78
N ILE A 179 -40.50 6.11 23.91
CA ILE A 179 -41.07 4.94 23.21
C ILE A 179 -40.29 3.69 23.62
N GLU A 180 -40.96 2.53 23.62
CA GLU A 180 -40.34 1.26 23.96
C GLU A 180 -39.43 0.76 22.78
N ILE A 181 -38.27 1.38 22.63
CA ILE A 181 -37.24 0.98 21.66
C ILE A 181 -35.88 1.09 22.33
N VAL A 182 -34.96 0.18 22.04
CA VAL A 182 -33.57 0.28 22.45
C VAL A 182 -32.74 0.81 21.31
N GLY A 183 -31.93 1.84 21.56
CA GLY A 183 -31.05 2.45 20.55
C GLY A 183 -31.75 3.47 19.66
N THR A 184 -31.26 3.58 18.43
CA THR A 184 -31.79 4.52 17.44
C THR A 184 -32.16 3.79 16.14
N GLU A 185 -33.30 4.13 15.59
CA GLU A 185 -33.79 3.62 14.31
C GLU A 185 -34.09 4.79 13.36
N PHE A 186 -33.40 4.81 12.21
CA PHE A 186 -33.72 5.69 11.09
C PHE A 186 -34.62 4.94 10.12
N ILE A 187 -35.78 5.47 9.82
CA ILE A 187 -36.73 4.98 8.83
C ILE A 187 -36.70 5.96 7.67
N LEU A 188 -36.26 5.48 6.50
CA LEU A 188 -35.94 6.30 5.34
C LEU A 188 -36.84 5.89 4.15
N SER A 189 -37.74 6.75 3.76
CA SER A 189 -38.60 6.52 2.58
C SER A 189 -37.96 7.08 1.31
N ARG A 190 -38.31 6.49 0.17
CA ARG A 190 -37.82 6.90 -1.16
C ARG A 190 -36.33 6.72 -1.36
N ILE A 191 -35.72 5.75 -0.71
CA ILE A 191 -34.35 5.27 -0.95
C ILE A 191 -34.43 4.08 -1.90
N THR A 192 -33.67 4.11 -2.98
CA THR A 192 -33.59 2.97 -3.90
C THR A 192 -32.63 1.89 -3.38
N ASP A 193 -32.79 0.65 -3.88
CA ASP A 193 -31.87 -0.44 -3.56
C ASP A 193 -30.45 -0.12 -4.06
N ALA A 194 -30.32 0.63 -5.16
CA ALA A 194 -29.05 1.06 -5.70
C ALA A 194 -28.34 2.07 -4.77
N ASP A 195 -29.06 3.03 -4.18
CA ASP A 195 -28.50 3.99 -3.23
C ASP A 195 -28.00 3.28 -1.98
N MET A 196 -28.78 2.35 -1.44
CA MET A 196 -28.37 1.56 -0.29
C MET A 196 -27.19 0.65 -0.60
N ALA A 197 -27.17 0.01 -1.77
CA ALA A 197 -26.04 -0.83 -2.19
C ALA A 197 -24.75 0.00 -2.35
N LYS A 198 -24.82 1.19 -2.95
CA LYS A 198 -23.70 2.12 -3.03
C LYS A 198 -23.22 2.54 -1.64
N ALA A 199 -24.12 2.94 -0.76
CA ALA A 199 -23.77 3.33 0.61
C ALA A 199 -23.07 2.18 1.36
N LYS A 200 -23.61 0.96 1.29
CA LYS A 200 -23.00 -0.23 1.88
C LYS A 200 -21.61 -0.52 1.30
N SER A 201 -21.41 -0.31 -0.01
CA SER A 201 -20.12 -0.55 -0.66
C SER A 201 -18.98 0.36 -0.16
N LEU A 202 -19.33 1.46 0.50
CA LEU A 202 -18.37 2.36 1.14
C LEU A 202 -17.80 1.80 2.46
N PHE A 203 -18.31 0.67 2.94
CA PHE A 203 -17.85 0.07 4.20
C PHE A 203 -17.26 -1.31 3.96
N LEU A 204 -16.07 -1.54 4.51
CA LEU A 204 -15.41 -2.83 4.46
C LEU A 204 -16.29 -3.96 5.03
N LYS A 205 -17.05 -3.67 6.08
CA LYS A 205 -18.00 -4.63 6.71
C LYS A 205 -18.96 -5.26 5.70
N PHE A 206 -19.40 -4.51 4.70
CA PHE A 206 -20.36 -4.97 3.69
C PHE A 206 -19.74 -5.28 2.33
N ALA A 207 -18.48 -4.87 2.09
CA ALA A 207 -17.79 -5.06 0.81
C ALA A 207 -17.41 -6.54 0.54
N GLY A 208 -17.40 -7.38 1.58
CA GLY A 208 -17.07 -8.80 1.49
C GLY A 208 -15.65 -9.04 0.99
N GLU A 209 -14.71 -8.13 1.22
CA GLU A 209 -13.31 -8.30 0.87
C GLU A 209 -12.65 -9.32 1.80
N GLN A 210 -11.81 -10.17 1.21
CA GLN A 210 -11.06 -11.18 1.97
C GLN A 210 -9.84 -10.54 2.61
N ILE A 211 -9.65 -10.78 3.90
CA ILE A 211 -8.46 -10.33 4.64
C ILE A 211 -7.36 -11.37 4.45
N TYR A 212 -6.20 -10.96 3.94
CA TYR A 212 -4.99 -11.79 3.91
C TYR A 212 -4.28 -11.76 5.24
N GLU A 213 -4.17 -10.58 5.86
CA GLU A 213 -3.45 -10.39 7.11
C GLU A 213 -3.90 -9.14 7.86
N SER A 214 -3.80 -9.19 9.20
CA SER A 214 -4.00 -8.06 10.09
C SER A 214 -2.78 -7.86 10.97
N ASN A 215 -2.33 -6.61 11.13
CA ASN A 215 -1.25 -6.23 12.02
C ASN A 215 -1.58 -4.94 12.79
N SER A 216 -0.65 -4.43 13.59
CA SER A 216 -0.87 -3.24 14.44
C SER A 216 -1.17 -1.94 13.67
N TYR A 217 -0.90 -1.90 12.37
CA TYR A 217 -1.13 -0.72 11.53
C TYR A 217 -2.41 -0.80 10.73
N GLY A 218 -2.87 -2.01 10.44
CA GLY A 218 -4.06 -2.26 9.62
C GLY A 218 -4.12 -3.65 9.03
N GLN A 219 -4.83 -3.76 7.91
CA GLN A 219 -5.11 -5.02 7.23
C GLN A 219 -4.72 -4.95 5.76
N ILE A 220 -4.22 -6.07 5.25
CA ILE A 220 -4.01 -6.32 3.81
C ILE A 220 -5.18 -7.15 3.33
N LEU A 221 -5.84 -6.67 2.29
CA LEU A 221 -7.05 -7.27 1.73
C LEU A 221 -6.81 -7.74 0.29
N CYS A 222 -7.52 -8.77 -0.11
CA CYS A 222 -7.56 -9.19 -1.51
C CYS A 222 -8.19 -8.10 -2.37
N ARG A 223 -7.48 -7.62 -3.39
CA ARG A 223 -8.05 -6.69 -4.37
C ARG A 223 -9.18 -7.38 -5.13
N LYS A 224 -10.36 -6.76 -5.12
CA LYS A 224 -11.52 -7.16 -5.91
C LYS A 224 -11.79 -6.10 -6.98
N GLY A 225 -11.91 -6.51 -8.22
CA GLY A 225 -12.25 -5.61 -9.32
C GLY A 225 -11.05 -4.84 -9.91
N GLU A 226 -11.34 -3.77 -10.64
CA GLU A 226 -10.37 -3.03 -11.45
C GLU A 226 -9.44 -2.13 -10.61
N ALA A 227 -9.91 -1.65 -9.47
CA ALA A 227 -9.14 -0.82 -8.56
C ALA A 227 -9.05 -1.47 -7.17
N ALA A 228 -7.90 -1.30 -6.53
CA ALA A 228 -7.73 -1.59 -5.12
C ALA A 228 -8.41 -0.50 -4.27
N ARG A 229 -8.87 -0.86 -3.08
CA ARG A 229 -9.57 0.03 -2.17
C ARG A 229 -8.76 0.30 -0.93
N VAL A 230 -8.68 1.57 -0.55
CA VAL A 230 -8.05 1.99 0.69
C VAL A 230 -9.14 2.44 1.66
N TYR A 231 -9.33 1.65 2.70
CA TYR A 231 -10.24 1.97 3.79
C TYR A 231 -9.48 2.61 4.95
N ILE A 232 -10.13 3.53 5.62
CA ILE A 232 -9.66 4.12 6.89
C ILE A 232 -10.72 3.84 7.94
N LEU A 233 -10.36 3.06 8.96
CA LEU A 233 -11.28 2.59 10.00
C LEU A 233 -12.53 1.92 9.40
N GLY A 234 -12.33 1.15 8.34
CA GLY A 234 -13.40 0.41 7.67
C GLY A 234 -14.26 1.22 6.70
N VAL A 235 -13.99 2.51 6.49
CA VAL A 235 -14.68 3.36 5.52
C VAL A 235 -13.80 3.63 4.31
N LEU A 236 -14.34 3.50 3.11
CA LEU A 236 -13.62 3.77 1.86
C LEU A 236 -13.15 5.22 1.83
N ALA A 237 -11.85 5.40 1.63
CA ALA A 237 -11.20 6.69 1.56
C ALA A 237 -10.64 7.00 0.17
N SER A 238 -10.22 5.98 -0.58
CA SER A 238 -9.67 6.14 -1.93
C SER A 238 -9.74 4.82 -2.70
N GLU A 239 -9.78 4.93 -4.01
CA GLU A 239 -9.57 3.81 -4.93
C GLU A 239 -8.26 4.01 -5.69
N GLU A 240 -7.47 2.94 -5.80
CA GLU A 240 -6.14 2.94 -6.38
C GLU A 240 -6.07 1.94 -7.54
N PRO A 241 -6.07 2.43 -8.79
CA PRO A 241 -6.19 1.56 -9.95
C PRO A 241 -4.99 0.62 -10.13
N ASN A 242 -3.82 0.99 -9.62
CA ASN A 242 -2.60 0.22 -9.82
C ASN A 242 -1.96 -0.32 -8.52
N PHE A 243 -2.70 -0.36 -7.40
CA PHE A 243 -2.23 -1.05 -6.21
C PHE A 243 -2.44 -2.56 -6.35
N LEU A 244 -1.53 -3.35 -5.79
CA LEU A 244 -1.59 -4.81 -5.76
C LEU A 244 -2.67 -5.32 -4.79
N PHE A 245 -2.80 -4.66 -3.66
CA PHE A 245 -3.71 -5.04 -2.59
C PHE A 245 -4.67 -3.89 -2.25
N SER A 246 -5.84 -4.25 -1.72
CA SER A 246 -6.66 -3.33 -0.95
C SER A 246 -6.15 -3.26 0.50
N TYR A 247 -6.44 -2.16 1.20
CA TYR A 247 -5.96 -1.93 2.57
C TYR A 247 -7.04 -1.39 3.47
N ASN A 248 -6.99 -1.75 4.75
CA ASN A 248 -7.75 -1.08 5.79
C ASN A 248 -6.79 -0.55 6.87
N ILE A 249 -6.68 0.75 6.99
CA ILE A 249 -5.82 1.42 7.96
C ILE A 249 -6.59 1.56 9.26
N THR A 250 -6.15 0.87 10.30
CA THR A 250 -6.79 0.90 11.63
C THR A 250 -6.06 1.78 12.64
N SER A 251 -4.78 2.10 12.40
CA SER A 251 -3.96 2.95 13.26
C SER A 251 -3.65 4.27 12.58
N LEU A 252 -4.27 5.36 13.04
CA LEU A 252 -4.10 6.69 12.47
C LEU A 252 -2.97 7.46 13.15
N THR A 253 -2.16 8.18 12.37
CA THR A 253 -1.24 9.21 12.90
C THR A 253 -2.00 10.51 13.15
N ASP A 254 -1.44 11.39 14.00
CA ASP A 254 -2.00 12.72 14.23
C ASP A 254 -2.05 13.57 12.95
N THR A 255 -1.06 13.39 12.08
CA THR A 255 -1.05 14.06 10.77
C THR A 255 -2.20 13.57 9.87
N MET A 256 -2.46 12.26 9.84
CA MET A 256 -3.62 11.70 9.13
C MET A 256 -4.92 12.21 9.75
N ARG A 257 -5.02 12.19 11.08
CA ARG A 257 -6.20 12.69 11.79
C ARG A 257 -6.54 14.14 11.42
N LYS A 258 -5.52 14.99 11.25
CA LYS A 258 -5.70 16.40 10.86
C LYS A 258 -6.03 16.58 9.37
N LYS A 259 -5.53 15.68 8.52
CA LYS A 259 -5.74 15.75 7.06
C LYS A 259 -7.01 15.06 6.57
N LEU A 260 -7.59 14.17 7.39
CA LEU A 260 -8.88 13.58 7.06
C LEU A 260 -9.93 14.70 7.08
N ASN A 261 -10.40 15.04 5.89
CA ASN A 261 -11.45 16.03 5.71
C ASN A 261 -12.81 15.48 6.20
N ARG A 262 -13.80 16.36 6.23
CA ARG A 262 -15.17 16.04 6.63
C ARG A 262 -15.79 14.95 5.74
N GLU A 263 -15.46 14.95 4.46
CA GLU A 263 -16.05 14.03 3.48
C GLU A 263 -15.42 12.64 3.49
N ARG A 264 -14.17 12.51 3.95
CA ARG A 264 -13.36 11.26 3.99
C ARG A 264 -13.23 10.50 2.68
N LEU A 265 -13.72 11.09 1.59
CA LEU A 265 -13.60 10.55 0.23
C LEU A 265 -12.46 11.27 -0.50
N ASN A 266 -11.86 10.57 -1.46
CA ASN A 266 -10.76 11.10 -2.27
C ASN A 266 -9.57 11.63 -1.44
N VAL A 267 -9.25 10.93 -0.38
CA VAL A 267 -8.09 11.23 0.45
C VAL A 267 -6.82 11.01 -0.38
N GLY A 268 -6.05 12.06 -0.57
CA GLY A 268 -4.83 11.98 -1.39
C GLY A 268 -3.83 10.94 -0.87
N ARG A 269 -3.21 10.19 -1.78
CA ARG A 269 -2.27 9.09 -1.50
C ARG A 269 -1.17 9.46 -0.49
N ALA A 270 -0.65 10.69 -0.56
CA ALA A 270 0.36 11.19 0.38
C ALA A 270 -0.10 11.18 1.86
N THR A 271 -1.39 11.11 2.13
CA THR A 271 -1.92 11.07 3.49
C THR A 271 -1.78 9.68 4.11
N TYR A 272 -1.94 8.61 3.33
CA TYR A 272 -1.98 7.24 3.83
C TYR A 272 -0.81 6.35 3.39
N ALA A 273 0.01 6.78 2.41
CA ALA A 273 1.09 5.97 1.86
C ALA A 273 2.04 5.40 2.93
N ASP A 274 2.40 6.20 3.94
CA ASP A 274 3.30 5.72 5.00
C ASP A 274 2.66 4.64 5.87
N ARG A 275 1.34 4.66 6.04
CA ARG A 275 0.63 3.59 6.75
C ARG A 275 0.52 2.33 5.92
N VAL A 276 0.25 2.45 4.62
CA VAL A 276 0.26 1.30 3.69
C VAL A 276 1.65 0.66 3.68
N LYS A 277 2.72 1.44 3.59
CA LYS A 277 4.09 0.94 3.72
C LYS A 277 4.33 0.22 5.05
N ALA A 278 3.86 0.79 6.16
CA ALA A 278 4.00 0.17 7.48
C ALA A 278 3.23 -1.16 7.58
N ILE A 279 2.02 -1.24 7.00
CA ILE A 279 1.24 -2.47 6.92
C ILE A 279 2.00 -3.54 6.14
N LEU A 280 2.49 -3.22 4.94
CA LEU A 280 3.23 -4.17 4.09
C LEU A 280 4.55 -4.63 4.72
N LYS A 281 5.33 -3.72 5.29
CA LYS A 281 6.62 -4.04 5.93
C LYS A 281 6.49 -5.02 7.10
N ASN A 282 5.32 -5.10 7.71
CA ASN A 282 5.04 -6.01 8.81
C ASN A 282 4.24 -7.24 8.38
N ALA A 283 4.07 -7.44 7.07
CA ALA A 283 3.37 -8.60 6.52
C ALA A 283 4.21 -9.88 6.68
N LYS A 284 3.53 -10.97 7.05
CA LYS A 284 4.09 -12.31 7.24
C LYS A 284 3.27 -13.39 6.52
N ASN A 285 2.20 -13.00 5.87
CA ASN A 285 1.34 -13.92 5.15
C ASN A 285 2.02 -14.39 3.86
N LYS A 286 2.12 -15.70 3.69
CA LYS A 286 2.81 -16.32 2.54
C LYS A 286 2.21 -15.92 1.19
N THR A 287 0.90 -15.72 1.09
CA THR A 287 0.27 -15.27 -0.15
C THR A 287 0.71 -13.84 -0.50
N VAL A 288 0.77 -12.95 0.50
CA VAL A 288 1.27 -11.57 0.32
C VAL A 288 2.73 -11.57 -0.12
N GLU A 289 3.59 -12.36 0.54
CA GLU A 289 5.00 -12.52 0.18
C GLU A 289 5.16 -13.01 -1.27
N THR A 290 4.40 -14.05 -1.66
CA THR A 290 4.45 -14.60 -3.02
C THR A 290 4.03 -13.56 -4.07
N LEU A 291 2.94 -12.84 -3.83
CA LEU A 291 2.45 -11.81 -4.73
C LEU A 291 3.44 -10.63 -4.87
N LEU A 292 4.14 -10.26 -3.80
CA LEU A 292 5.20 -9.24 -3.86
C LEU A 292 6.41 -9.73 -4.69
N VAL A 293 6.81 -10.98 -4.54
CA VAL A 293 7.89 -11.58 -5.35
C VAL A 293 7.52 -11.61 -6.83
N GLU A 294 6.28 -11.98 -7.17
CA GLU A 294 5.79 -11.96 -8.55
C GLU A 294 5.85 -10.56 -9.17
N GLN A 295 5.69 -9.49 -8.38
CA GLN A 295 5.83 -8.11 -8.88
C GLN A 295 7.26 -7.79 -9.33
N ILE A 296 8.29 -8.39 -8.71
CA ILE A 296 9.68 -8.25 -9.19
C ILE A 296 9.84 -8.84 -10.59
N GLU A 297 9.21 -9.99 -10.85
CA GLU A 297 9.27 -10.65 -12.16
C GLU A 297 8.54 -9.86 -13.25
N LYS A 298 7.43 -9.21 -12.90
CA LYS A 298 6.63 -8.36 -13.81
C LYS A 298 7.34 -7.05 -14.19
N ARG A 299 8.44 -6.70 -13.56
CA ARG A 299 9.20 -5.49 -13.90
C ARG A 299 9.62 -5.46 -15.37
N ALA A 300 10.04 -6.60 -15.91
CA ALA A 300 10.50 -6.71 -17.30
C ALA A 300 9.39 -6.40 -18.31
N THR A 301 8.11 -6.58 -17.93
CA THR A 301 6.93 -6.27 -18.77
C THR A 301 6.35 -4.88 -18.52
N GLY A 302 6.86 -4.15 -17.51
CA GLY A 302 6.33 -2.83 -17.12
C GLY A 302 4.99 -2.87 -16.38
N GLU A 303 4.56 -4.04 -15.90
CA GLU A 303 3.26 -4.27 -15.25
C GLU A 303 3.35 -4.27 -13.71
N GLN A 304 4.33 -3.58 -13.15
CA GLN A 304 4.48 -3.50 -11.69
C GLN A 304 3.40 -2.63 -11.06
N SER A 305 2.97 -3.04 -9.87
CA SER A 305 2.09 -2.23 -9.02
C SER A 305 2.83 -1.03 -8.41
N ASP A 306 2.06 0.00 -8.02
CA ASP A 306 2.60 1.24 -7.49
C ASP A 306 3.31 1.06 -6.14
N GLU A 307 2.96 0.04 -5.36
CA GLU A 307 3.68 -0.30 -4.12
C GLU A 307 5.15 -0.61 -4.38
N MET A 308 5.48 -1.14 -5.56
CA MET A 308 6.86 -1.45 -5.93
C MET A 308 7.71 -0.21 -6.24
N ALA A 309 7.09 0.95 -6.44
CA ALA A 309 7.79 2.22 -6.54
C ALA A 309 8.35 2.69 -5.18
N TRP A 310 7.83 2.15 -4.07
CA TRP A 310 8.39 2.42 -2.74
C TRP A 310 9.61 1.56 -2.51
N ILE A 311 10.76 2.21 -2.35
CA ILE A 311 12.07 1.53 -2.25
C ILE A 311 12.11 0.50 -1.12
N GLU A 312 11.44 0.77 0.01
CA GLU A 312 11.40 -0.14 1.16
C GLU A 312 10.60 -1.41 0.85
N ILE A 313 9.53 -1.29 0.06
CA ILE A 313 8.70 -2.44 -0.32
C ILE A 313 9.38 -3.26 -1.42
N SER A 314 9.93 -2.60 -2.43
CA SER A 314 10.70 -3.31 -3.45
C SER A 314 11.92 -4.03 -2.87
N GLN A 315 12.62 -3.45 -1.89
CA GLN A 315 13.71 -4.09 -1.19
C GLN A 315 13.26 -5.31 -0.37
N MET A 316 12.13 -5.20 0.33
CA MET A 316 11.52 -6.34 1.02
C MET A 316 11.21 -7.48 0.04
N ALA A 317 10.60 -7.17 -1.10
CA ALA A 317 10.28 -8.16 -2.13
C ALA A 317 11.55 -8.82 -2.72
N LEU A 318 12.64 -8.08 -2.93
CA LEU A 318 13.93 -8.63 -3.36
C LEU A 318 14.52 -9.57 -2.31
N ASN A 319 14.47 -9.23 -1.03
CA ASN A 319 14.93 -10.11 0.05
C ASN A 319 14.10 -11.41 0.09
N LEU A 320 12.77 -11.32 0.03
CA LEU A 320 11.89 -12.48 -0.02
C LEU A 320 12.18 -13.36 -1.24
N MET A 321 12.41 -12.75 -2.40
CA MET A 321 12.78 -13.48 -3.62
C MET A 321 14.10 -14.23 -3.44
N HIS A 322 15.08 -13.60 -2.80
CA HIS A 322 16.39 -14.24 -2.52
C HIS A 322 16.27 -15.44 -1.57
N GLU A 323 15.35 -15.35 -0.58
CA GLU A 323 15.08 -16.48 0.34
C GLU A 323 14.35 -17.64 -0.33
N GLN A 324 13.49 -17.35 -1.30
CA GLN A 324 12.62 -18.33 -1.95
C GLN A 324 13.25 -18.95 -3.21
N LYS A 325 14.13 -18.23 -3.90
CA LYS A 325 14.66 -18.60 -5.22
C LYS A 325 16.19 -18.44 -5.28
N LYS A 326 16.81 -19.22 -6.15
CA LYS A 326 18.23 -19.06 -6.46
C LYS A 326 18.42 -17.88 -7.43
N VAL A 327 18.59 -16.68 -6.91
CA VAL A 327 18.67 -15.43 -7.69
C VAL A 327 20.01 -14.75 -7.55
N ALA A 328 20.39 -13.99 -8.59
CA ALA A 328 21.50 -13.05 -8.59
C ALA A 328 21.02 -11.71 -9.18
N TYR A 329 21.32 -10.61 -8.48
CA TYR A 329 20.84 -9.27 -8.83
C TYR A 329 21.91 -8.50 -9.60
N PHE A 330 21.51 -7.95 -10.76
CA PHE A 330 22.35 -7.16 -11.64
C PHE A 330 21.68 -5.83 -11.95
N THR A 331 22.46 -4.78 -12.14
CA THR A 331 21.93 -3.55 -12.76
C THR A 331 21.94 -3.69 -14.27
N GLU A 332 21.25 -2.80 -15.00
CA GLU A 332 21.31 -2.78 -16.45
C GLU A 332 22.72 -2.51 -16.97
N GLU A 333 23.45 -1.61 -16.34
CA GLU A 333 24.85 -1.30 -16.66
C GLU A 333 25.74 -2.53 -16.48
N GLU A 334 25.60 -3.28 -15.39
CA GLU A 334 26.34 -4.51 -15.13
C GLU A 334 26.05 -5.60 -16.18
N LEU A 335 24.79 -5.73 -16.61
CA LEU A 335 24.43 -6.68 -17.68
C LEU A 335 25.05 -6.31 -19.01
N GLN A 336 25.13 -5.03 -19.33
CA GLN A 336 25.72 -4.54 -20.58
C GLN A 336 27.25 -4.61 -20.56
N SER A 337 27.87 -4.25 -19.45
CA SER A 337 29.34 -4.21 -19.32
C SER A 337 29.96 -5.59 -19.08
N SER A 338 29.21 -6.52 -18.48
CA SER A 338 29.72 -7.84 -18.06
C SER A 338 28.77 -8.99 -18.42
N PRO A 339 28.42 -9.18 -19.70
CA PRO A 339 27.46 -10.21 -20.14
C PRO A 339 27.94 -11.63 -19.79
N ASN A 340 29.26 -11.88 -19.80
CA ASN A 340 29.88 -13.15 -19.42
C ASN A 340 29.57 -13.54 -17.96
N VAL A 341 29.47 -12.57 -17.04
CA VAL A 341 29.15 -12.82 -15.64
C VAL A 341 27.69 -13.27 -15.52
N SER A 342 26.78 -12.59 -16.22
CA SER A 342 25.37 -12.96 -16.21
C SER A 342 25.11 -14.34 -16.84
N ASP A 343 25.85 -14.67 -17.90
CA ASP A 343 25.77 -15.99 -18.58
C ASP A 343 26.31 -17.09 -17.68
N SER A 344 27.40 -16.83 -16.96
CA SER A 344 27.93 -17.77 -15.95
C SER A 344 26.91 -17.98 -14.83
N ALA A 345 26.30 -16.93 -14.31
CA ALA A 345 25.28 -17.03 -13.28
C ALA A 345 24.08 -17.87 -13.75
N ARG A 346 23.59 -17.65 -14.97
CA ARG A 346 22.52 -18.47 -15.56
C ARG A 346 22.94 -19.94 -15.73
N SER A 347 24.18 -20.19 -16.15
CA SER A 347 24.72 -21.56 -16.31
C SER A 347 24.82 -22.28 -14.97
N ASP A 348 25.07 -21.55 -13.88
CA ASP A 348 25.09 -22.06 -12.52
C ASP A 348 23.67 -22.21 -11.92
N GLY A 349 22.62 -21.94 -12.71
CA GLY A 349 21.23 -22.11 -12.33
C GLY A 349 20.66 -20.95 -11.53
N TYR A 350 21.28 -19.77 -11.57
CA TYR A 350 20.71 -18.55 -11.00
C TYR A 350 19.74 -17.89 -11.95
N GLN A 351 18.59 -17.45 -11.43
CA GLN A 351 17.75 -16.49 -12.12
C GLN A 351 18.39 -15.11 -12.00
N VAL A 352 18.79 -14.52 -13.13
CA VAL A 352 19.34 -13.16 -13.17
C VAL A 352 18.18 -12.16 -13.16
N VAL A 353 18.15 -11.30 -12.15
CA VAL A 353 17.11 -10.31 -11.92
C VAL A 353 17.68 -8.91 -12.03
N VAL A 354 17.05 -8.08 -12.88
CA VAL A 354 17.49 -6.70 -13.09
C VAL A 354 16.95 -5.79 -12.01
N ILE A 355 17.84 -5.03 -11.37
CA ILE A 355 17.50 -4.05 -10.34
C ILE A 355 18.03 -2.66 -10.70
N THR A 356 17.51 -1.61 -10.05
CA THR A 356 18.07 -0.25 -10.18
C THR A 356 19.33 -0.08 -9.33
N ASP A 357 20.15 0.92 -9.67
CA ASP A 357 21.30 1.30 -8.85
C ASP A 357 20.90 1.70 -7.42
N GLN A 358 19.76 2.36 -7.28
CA GLN A 358 19.22 2.71 -5.97
C GLN A 358 18.86 1.46 -5.14
N GLN A 359 18.24 0.45 -5.75
CA GLN A 359 17.96 -0.82 -5.09
C GLN A 359 19.26 -1.54 -4.72
N LYS A 360 20.23 -1.59 -5.62
CA LYS A 360 21.56 -2.17 -5.37
C LYS A 360 22.23 -1.51 -4.17
N THR A 361 22.34 -0.17 -4.17
CA THR A 361 22.95 0.58 -3.06
C THR A 361 22.25 0.29 -1.72
N LYS A 362 20.93 0.16 -1.72
CA LYS A 362 20.16 -0.17 -0.52
C LYS A 362 20.43 -1.59 -0.03
N LEU A 363 20.52 -2.57 -0.94
CA LEU A 363 20.88 -3.95 -0.59
C LEU A 363 22.29 -4.04 0.00
N GLU A 364 23.26 -3.34 -0.57
CA GLU A 364 24.64 -3.29 -0.07
C GLU A 364 24.72 -2.60 1.31
N THR A 365 23.99 -1.48 1.49
CA THR A 365 23.92 -0.78 2.78
C THR A 365 23.28 -1.65 3.86
N GLN A 366 22.28 -2.45 3.50
CA GLN A 366 21.58 -3.36 4.41
C GLN A 366 22.56 -4.40 4.99
N VAL A 367 23.46 -4.95 4.18
CA VAL A 367 24.50 -5.90 4.62
C VAL A 367 25.44 -5.24 5.63
N LEU A 368 25.86 -4.00 5.38
CA LEU A 368 26.74 -3.25 6.30
C LEU A 368 26.09 -2.99 7.67
N THR A 369 24.76 -2.97 7.73
CA THR A 369 23.98 -2.78 8.98
C THR A 369 23.53 -4.08 9.62
N GLY A 370 24.06 -5.24 9.17
CA GLY A 370 23.75 -6.56 9.75
C GLY A 370 22.45 -7.20 9.24
N GLY A 371 21.91 -6.70 8.14
CA GLY A 371 20.77 -7.29 7.46
C GLY A 371 21.16 -8.49 6.57
N PRO A 372 20.18 -9.17 5.95
CA PRO A 372 20.42 -10.34 5.11
C PRO A 372 21.31 -9.98 3.91
N GLN A 373 22.27 -10.86 3.65
CA GLN A 373 23.15 -10.75 2.48
C GLN A 373 22.41 -11.31 1.26
N VAL A 374 22.15 -10.46 0.29
CA VAL A 374 21.61 -10.85 -1.02
C VAL A 374 22.74 -10.95 -2.04
N ARG A 375 22.59 -11.84 -3.02
CA ARG A 375 23.62 -12.07 -4.03
C ARG A 375 23.51 -11.05 -5.16
N THR A 376 24.33 -10.00 -5.09
CA THR A 376 24.58 -9.07 -6.20
C THR A 376 25.58 -9.69 -7.19
N MET A 377 25.77 -9.08 -8.37
CA MET A 377 26.81 -9.49 -9.32
C MET A 377 28.16 -9.62 -8.65
N GLN A 378 28.54 -8.64 -7.84
CA GLN A 378 29.84 -8.60 -7.16
C GLN A 378 30.00 -9.76 -6.17
N ASN A 379 28.96 -10.06 -5.39
CA ASN A 379 28.97 -11.19 -4.45
C ASN A 379 29.04 -12.52 -5.21
N TYR A 380 28.30 -12.65 -6.32
CA TYR A 380 28.39 -13.84 -7.18
C TYR A 380 29.81 -14.05 -7.68
N VAL A 381 30.43 -13.01 -8.23
CA VAL A 381 31.83 -13.08 -8.73
C VAL A 381 32.81 -13.48 -7.61
N GLN A 382 32.69 -12.91 -6.42
CA GLN A 382 33.51 -13.23 -5.28
C GLN A 382 33.34 -14.71 -4.85
N GLU A 383 32.10 -15.17 -4.69
CA GLU A 383 31.81 -16.55 -4.29
C GLU A 383 32.28 -17.55 -5.36
N TYR A 384 32.02 -17.27 -6.63
CA TYR A 384 32.49 -18.10 -7.74
C TYR A 384 34.00 -18.21 -7.76
N ASN A 385 34.71 -17.09 -7.67
CA ASN A 385 36.18 -17.06 -7.73
C ASN A 385 36.84 -17.66 -6.48
N ALA A 386 36.18 -17.61 -5.31
CA ALA A 386 36.71 -18.22 -4.08
C ALA A 386 36.68 -19.76 -4.12
N SER A 387 35.72 -20.34 -4.83
CA SER A 387 35.59 -21.80 -5.00
C SER A 387 36.01 -22.29 -6.38
N PHE A 388 36.67 -21.42 -7.17
CA PHE A 388 36.95 -21.70 -8.56
C PHE A 388 38.11 -22.70 -8.69
N GLU A 389 37.87 -23.74 -9.51
CA GLU A 389 38.87 -24.67 -9.99
C GLU A 389 38.86 -24.76 -11.51
N TYR A 390 40.04 -24.83 -12.12
CA TYR A 390 40.16 -25.06 -13.55
C TYR A 390 39.70 -26.46 -13.91
N LYS A 391 38.81 -26.58 -14.89
CA LYS A 391 38.46 -27.85 -15.53
C LYS A 391 39.36 -28.02 -16.75
N PHE A 392 40.57 -28.48 -16.53
CA PHE A 392 41.52 -28.70 -17.60
C PHE A 392 41.03 -29.78 -18.55
N VAL A 393 41.25 -29.53 -19.85
CA VAL A 393 40.94 -30.44 -20.94
C VAL A 393 42.22 -31.15 -21.37
N GLU A 394 42.25 -32.46 -21.24
CA GLU A 394 43.35 -33.25 -21.74
C GLU A 394 43.45 -33.14 -23.27
N LEU A 395 44.65 -33.07 -23.81
CA LEU A 395 44.86 -32.91 -25.24
C LEU A 395 44.21 -34.02 -26.08
N ALA A 396 44.03 -35.20 -25.51
CA ALA A 396 43.30 -36.31 -26.15
C ALA A 396 41.79 -36.12 -26.27
N GLN A 397 41.21 -35.17 -25.48
CA GLN A 397 39.77 -34.82 -25.46
C GLN A 397 39.43 -33.70 -26.44
N LEU A 398 40.44 -33.09 -27.05
CA LEU A 398 40.25 -32.08 -28.09
C LEU A 398 39.74 -32.74 -29.36
N THR A 399 38.79 -32.08 -30.08
CA THR A 399 38.40 -32.46 -31.39
C THR A 399 39.61 -32.34 -32.38
N ASN A 400 39.51 -32.98 -33.54
CA ASN A 400 40.55 -32.90 -34.57
C ASN A 400 40.83 -31.43 -34.98
N GLU A 401 39.83 -30.60 -35.06
CA GLU A 401 39.93 -29.16 -35.42
C GLU A 401 40.61 -28.37 -34.28
N GLU A 402 40.15 -28.54 -33.04
CA GLU A 402 40.76 -27.92 -31.85
C GLU A 402 42.21 -28.34 -31.71
N ARG A 403 42.52 -29.61 -31.87
CA ARG A 403 43.85 -30.15 -31.79
C ARG A 403 44.77 -29.54 -32.85
N ARG A 404 44.29 -29.41 -34.09
CA ARG A 404 45.06 -28.77 -35.19
C ARG A 404 45.43 -27.32 -34.84
N ILE A 405 44.48 -26.57 -34.21
CA ILE A 405 44.77 -25.18 -33.80
C ILE A 405 45.75 -25.15 -32.63
N TYR A 406 45.60 -26.00 -31.64
CA TYR A 406 46.54 -26.12 -30.53
C TYR A 406 47.94 -26.46 -30.96
N ASP A 407 48.13 -27.35 -31.95
CA ASP A 407 49.45 -27.79 -32.45
C ASP A 407 50.23 -26.65 -33.17
N PHE A 408 49.58 -25.50 -33.47
CA PHE A 408 50.29 -24.28 -33.90
C PHE A 408 50.99 -23.54 -32.78
N THR A 409 50.77 -23.86 -31.51
CA THR A 409 51.36 -23.19 -30.36
C THR A 409 52.87 -22.93 -30.47
N PRO A 410 53.74 -23.95 -30.70
CA PRO A 410 55.18 -23.72 -30.84
C PRO A 410 55.52 -22.77 -31.96
N LYS A 411 54.80 -22.87 -33.07
CA LYS A 411 55.01 -22.02 -34.25
C LYS A 411 54.62 -20.56 -33.97
N ILE A 412 53.49 -20.33 -33.28
CA ILE A 412 53.05 -18.98 -32.92
C ILE A 412 54.06 -18.34 -31.98
N LEU A 413 54.49 -19.04 -30.92
CA LEU A 413 55.45 -18.51 -29.95
C LEU A 413 56.87 -18.31 -30.56
N SER A 414 57.26 -19.10 -31.54
CA SER A 414 58.51 -18.89 -32.25
C SER A 414 58.53 -17.59 -33.05
N LEU A 415 57.35 -17.09 -33.53
CA LEU A 415 57.26 -15.82 -34.26
C LEU A 415 57.61 -14.60 -33.39
N ILE A 416 57.46 -14.69 -32.10
CA ILE A 416 57.81 -13.62 -31.13
C ILE A 416 59.19 -13.81 -30.49
N GLY A 417 59.93 -14.87 -30.91
CA GLY A 417 61.28 -15.18 -30.45
C GLY A 417 61.36 -15.98 -29.15
N LEU A 418 60.26 -16.65 -28.73
CA LEU A 418 60.30 -17.59 -27.62
C LEU A 418 60.78 -18.96 -28.11
N ALA A 419 61.94 -19.39 -27.61
CA ALA A 419 62.51 -20.72 -27.84
C ALA A 419 61.76 -21.77 -27.02
N ASN A 420 61.78 -23.04 -27.48
CA ASN A 420 61.04 -24.15 -26.88
C ASN A 420 61.32 -24.38 -25.36
N ASP A 421 62.48 -24.03 -24.88
CA ASP A 421 62.92 -24.12 -23.47
C ASP A 421 62.33 -23.01 -22.57
N ARG A 422 61.82 -21.96 -23.15
CA ARG A 422 61.22 -20.82 -22.45
C ARG A 422 59.70 -20.71 -22.65
N ILE A 423 59.08 -21.69 -23.29
CA ILE A 423 57.64 -21.71 -23.50
C ILE A 423 56.96 -22.05 -22.16
N PRO A 424 56.07 -21.19 -21.63
CA PRO A 424 55.25 -21.52 -20.47
C PRO A 424 54.41 -22.76 -20.77
N LYS A 425 54.07 -23.50 -19.73
CA LYS A 425 53.08 -24.59 -19.87
C LYS A 425 51.75 -24.00 -20.28
N ILE A 426 51.09 -24.64 -21.26
CA ILE A 426 49.81 -24.16 -21.77
C ILE A 426 48.77 -25.19 -21.49
N HIS A 427 47.73 -24.77 -20.79
CA HIS A 427 46.56 -25.57 -20.49
C HIS A 427 45.31 -25.01 -21.22
N ILE A 428 44.47 -25.90 -21.67
CA ILE A 428 43.14 -25.59 -22.15
C ILE A 428 42.17 -25.87 -21.00
N SER A 429 41.24 -24.97 -20.72
CA SER A 429 40.23 -25.16 -19.68
C SER A 429 38.83 -24.91 -20.21
N GLU A 430 37.86 -25.71 -19.75
CA GLU A 430 36.43 -25.45 -19.98
C GLU A 430 35.96 -24.23 -19.19
N THR A 431 36.54 -23.98 -18.02
CA THR A 431 36.16 -22.91 -17.11
C THR A 431 37.30 -21.89 -16.96
N MET A 432 36.89 -20.62 -16.78
CA MET A 432 37.81 -19.51 -16.45
C MET A 432 37.26 -18.77 -15.22
N ARG A 433 38.13 -18.09 -14.48
CA ARG A 433 37.69 -17.17 -13.42
C ARG A 433 36.76 -16.12 -14.04
N VAL A 434 35.71 -15.77 -13.33
CA VAL A 434 34.78 -14.74 -13.78
C VAL A 434 35.30 -13.38 -13.30
N THR A 435 35.53 -12.49 -14.26
CA THR A 435 35.90 -11.09 -14.04
C THR A 435 34.90 -10.18 -14.76
N THR A 436 34.93 -8.88 -14.51
CA THR A 436 34.13 -7.90 -15.23
C THR A 436 34.42 -7.90 -16.74
N ASP A 437 35.67 -8.19 -17.10
CA ASP A 437 36.08 -8.37 -18.51
C ASP A 437 36.00 -9.85 -18.90
N THR A 438 35.87 -10.10 -20.20
CA THR A 438 35.79 -11.46 -20.72
C THR A 438 37.16 -12.14 -20.59
N THR A 439 37.39 -12.91 -19.54
CA THR A 439 38.62 -13.67 -19.36
C THR A 439 38.60 -14.88 -20.30
N GLU A 440 39.36 -14.79 -21.37
CA GLU A 440 39.47 -15.84 -22.39
C GLU A 440 40.81 -16.58 -22.33
N GLY A 441 41.77 -15.98 -21.67
CA GLY A 441 43.08 -16.51 -21.28
C GLY A 441 43.56 -15.87 -19.98
N VAL A 442 44.54 -16.47 -19.34
CA VAL A 442 45.24 -15.91 -18.19
C VAL A 442 46.62 -16.52 -18.05
N TRP A 443 47.63 -15.68 -17.76
CA TRP A 443 48.87 -16.13 -17.17
C TRP A 443 48.68 -16.34 -15.66
N ASP A 444 48.56 -17.59 -15.24
CA ASP A 444 48.42 -17.93 -13.82
C ASP A 444 49.82 -18.22 -13.21
N SER A 445 50.33 -17.24 -12.47
CA SER A 445 51.63 -17.34 -11.82
C SER A 445 51.69 -18.37 -10.69
N SER A 446 50.52 -18.77 -10.14
CA SER A 446 50.46 -19.78 -9.08
C SER A 446 50.78 -21.19 -9.58
N ILE A 447 50.42 -21.48 -10.81
CA ILE A 447 50.68 -22.76 -11.47
C ILE A 447 51.75 -22.64 -12.60
N GLN A 448 52.31 -21.43 -12.78
CA GLN A 448 53.31 -21.11 -13.80
C GLN A 448 52.90 -21.58 -15.21
N ALA A 449 51.68 -21.31 -15.59
CA ALA A 449 51.07 -21.73 -16.85
C ALA A 449 50.19 -20.67 -17.46
N ILE A 450 50.07 -20.68 -18.78
CA ILE A 450 49.04 -19.96 -19.52
C ILE A 450 47.82 -20.88 -19.61
N VAL A 451 46.68 -20.41 -19.16
CA VAL A 451 45.41 -21.11 -19.29
C VAL A 451 44.56 -20.40 -20.33
N ILE A 452 44.08 -21.13 -21.33
CA ILE A 452 43.24 -20.59 -22.42
C ILE A 452 41.91 -21.33 -22.41
N LYS A 453 40.80 -20.56 -22.53
CA LYS A 453 39.48 -21.12 -22.60
C LYS A 453 39.30 -21.96 -23.87
N ARG A 454 38.70 -23.16 -23.77
CA ARG A 454 38.52 -24.09 -24.86
C ARG A 454 37.83 -23.47 -26.10
N THR A 455 36.88 -22.55 -25.88
CA THR A 455 36.17 -21.84 -26.96
C THR A 455 37.10 -21.09 -27.91
N LYS A 456 38.30 -20.71 -27.48
CA LYS A 456 39.31 -20.05 -28.35
C LYS A 456 39.92 -20.98 -29.43
N LEU A 457 39.81 -22.28 -29.20
CA LEU A 457 40.21 -23.27 -30.22
C LEU A 457 39.21 -23.40 -31.38
N SER A 458 38.13 -22.61 -31.43
CA SER A 458 37.23 -22.49 -32.57
C SER A 458 37.84 -21.68 -33.73
N SER A 459 38.87 -20.85 -33.46
CA SER A 459 39.51 -19.97 -34.43
C SER A 459 41.00 -19.85 -34.19
N LEU A 460 41.84 -20.10 -35.21
CA LEU A 460 43.26 -19.90 -35.12
C LEU A 460 43.66 -18.46 -34.77
N VAL A 461 42.91 -17.48 -35.29
CA VAL A 461 43.14 -16.05 -35.00
C VAL A 461 42.85 -15.78 -33.51
N GLY A 462 41.69 -16.25 -33.05
CA GLY A 462 41.28 -16.06 -31.64
C GLY A 462 42.24 -16.73 -30.68
N TYR A 463 42.66 -17.97 -30.96
CA TYR A 463 43.66 -18.69 -30.17
C TYR A 463 45.01 -17.99 -30.16
N ALA A 464 45.51 -17.60 -31.32
CA ALA A 464 46.81 -16.93 -31.44
C ALA A 464 46.84 -15.57 -30.73
N ALA A 465 45.77 -14.79 -30.87
CA ALA A 465 45.64 -13.50 -30.17
C ALA A 465 45.68 -13.65 -28.64
N THR A 466 44.89 -14.57 -28.09
CA THR A 466 44.88 -14.84 -26.65
C THR A 466 46.21 -15.40 -26.17
N LEU A 467 46.82 -16.35 -26.92
CA LEU A 467 48.08 -16.94 -26.57
C LEU A 467 49.24 -15.89 -26.53
N LEU A 468 49.31 -15.00 -27.53
CA LEU A 468 50.31 -13.94 -27.57
C LEU A 468 50.14 -12.90 -26.47
N HIS A 469 48.93 -12.57 -26.15
CA HIS A 469 48.59 -11.67 -25.03
C HIS A 469 49.09 -12.25 -23.71
N GLU A 470 48.70 -13.48 -23.39
CA GLU A 470 49.13 -14.14 -22.14
C GLU A 470 50.63 -14.44 -22.09
N ALA A 471 51.26 -14.70 -23.25
CA ALA A 471 52.71 -14.84 -23.36
C ALA A 471 53.43 -13.51 -23.03
N GLY A 472 52.79 -12.36 -23.35
CA GLY A 472 53.29 -11.05 -22.94
C GLY A 472 53.37 -10.95 -21.41
N HIS A 473 52.30 -11.28 -20.70
CA HIS A 473 52.27 -11.30 -19.24
C HIS A 473 53.27 -12.29 -18.65
N ALA A 474 53.34 -13.50 -19.19
CA ALA A 474 54.20 -14.57 -18.72
C ALA A 474 55.70 -14.22 -18.82
N THR A 475 56.07 -13.48 -19.86
CA THR A 475 57.50 -13.21 -20.15
C THR A 475 58.01 -11.91 -19.55
N THR A 476 57.13 -10.94 -19.32
CA THR A 476 57.54 -9.60 -18.90
C THR A 476 57.01 -9.21 -17.50
N GLY A 477 56.00 -9.91 -16.98
CA GLY A 477 55.35 -9.56 -15.73
C GLY A 477 54.56 -8.25 -15.78
N THR A 478 54.33 -7.70 -16.99
CA THR A 478 53.56 -6.47 -17.19
C THR A 478 52.08 -6.72 -17.03
N VAL A 479 51.30 -5.67 -16.69
CA VAL A 479 49.87 -5.70 -16.41
C VAL A 479 49.13 -5.02 -17.55
N ASP A 480 47.90 -5.47 -17.82
CA ASP A 480 47.00 -4.87 -18.80
C ASP A 480 46.82 -3.35 -18.60
N ALA A 481 46.48 -2.68 -19.69
CA ALA A 481 46.27 -1.23 -19.75
C ALA A 481 47.49 -0.37 -19.30
N THR A 482 48.71 -0.93 -19.39
CA THR A 482 49.95 -0.20 -19.14
C THR A 482 50.71 0.07 -20.45
N ARG A 483 51.47 1.19 -20.51
CA ARG A 483 52.32 1.50 -21.67
C ARG A 483 53.43 0.44 -21.88
N GLU A 484 53.87 -0.18 -20.81
CA GLU A 484 54.88 -1.26 -20.86
C GLU A 484 54.29 -2.47 -21.60
N PHE A 485 53.03 -2.83 -21.31
CA PHE A 485 52.37 -3.95 -21.99
C PHE A 485 52.06 -3.63 -23.46
N GLU A 486 51.60 -2.41 -23.76
CA GLU A 486 51.40 -1.96 -25.14
C GLU A 486 52.72 -2.07 -25.97
N ARG A 487 53.87 -1.74 -25.39
CA ARG A 487 55.17 -1.90 -26.06
C ARG A 487 55.50 -3.36 -26.33
N VAL A 488 55.21 -4.28 -25.41
CA VAL A 488 55.37 -5.71 -25.61
C VAL A 488 54.56 -6.21 -26.79
N LEU A 489 53.25 -5.85 -26.85
CA LEU A 489 52.40 -6.24 -27.96
C LEU A 489 52.83 -5.62 -29.30
N THR A 490 53.32 -4.37 -29.27
CA THR A 490 53.81 -3.68 -30.46
C THR A 490 55.11 -4.38 -30.98
N ASP A 491 55.98 -4.79 -30.06
CA ASP A 491 57.18 -5.57 -30.41
C ASP A 491 56.83 -6.94 -31.02
N TYR A 492 55.83 -7.63 -30.47
CA TYR A 492 55.33 -8.89 -31.03
C TYR A 492 54.74 -8.70 -32.41
N LEU A 493 53.98 -7.63 -32.64
CA LEU A 493 53.43 -7.28 -33.93
C LEU A 493 54.57 -7.02 -34.94
N GLY A 494 55.60 -6.28 -34.56
CA GLY A 494 56.80 -6.05 -35.40
C GLY A 494 57.51 -7.32 -35.78
N LYS A 495 57.79 -8.21 -34.81
CA LYS A 495 58.45 -9.51 -35.07
C LYS A 495 57.63 -10.41 -35.99
N THR A 496 56.31 -10.53 -35.73
CA THR A 496 55.42 -11.33 -36.57
C THR A 496 55.34 -10.80 -38.01
N THR A 497 55.32 -9.48 -38.18
CA THR A 497 55.31 -8.82 -39.49
C THR A 497 56.57 -9.10 -40.29
N VAL A 498 57.75 -8.99 -39.65
CA VAL A 498 59.02 -9.29 -40.30
C VAL A 498 59.08 -10.74 -40.80
N VAL A 499 58.63 -11.71 -39.97
CA VAL A 499 58.57 -13.11 -40.39
C VAL A 499 57.61 -13.34 -41.54
N ALA A 500 56.49 -12.63 -41.55
CA ALA A 500 55.47 -12.74 -42.65
C ALA A 500 56.00 -12.18 -43.98
N LEU A 501 56.80 -11.09 -43.92
CA LEU A 501 57.39 -10.46 -45.12
C LEU A 501 58.59 -11.22 -45.70
N ASN A 502 59.24 -12.04 -44.90
CA ASN A 502 60.42 -12.84 -45.31
C ASN A 502 60.03 -14.27 -45.76
N ARG A 503 58.71 -14.57 -45.86
CA ARG A 503 58.22 -15.81 -46.45
C ARG A 503 57.77 -15.58 -47.88
#